data_439b88cdb9afef5ea0ec8c3552e7fc52
#
_entry.id   439b88cdb9afef5ea0ec8c3552e7fc52
#
_cell.length_a   1.000
_cell.length_b   1.000
_cell.length_c   1.000
_cell.angle_alpha   90.00
_cell.angle_beta   90.00
_cell.angle_gamma   90.00
#
_symmetry.space_group_name_H-M   'P 1'
#
loop_
_entity.id
_entity.type
_entity.pdbx_description
1 polymer ?
#
loop_
_entity_poly.entity_id
_entity_poly.type
_entity_poly.pdbx_seq_one_letter_code
_entity_poly.pdbx_strand_id
1 'polypeptide(L)'
;VLGYRDTNGNLTNTNVKYISVKQLVGGIEYNTLSNLRFTAEGFYKGYANYPMLLSNGDTIPLANLGIDFGVVGNKPVAGLTKGRSYGVEFLAQQKLNKGFYGIVALTLVRSEFNDKNKKAVVSSWDSKYIVSLTAGKILKRNWELGLKLRSAGGAPYTPFNKEFSSVIANYNANPAGFLDNNKLNTNRLPAFYQLDARIDKKYNFKKWNLNVFIDITNLTNVQLDDKPIFILDRDAAGNKQIDPNDPSKYKTKLLSDKSGSLLSTIGIIIEI
;
A
#
# COMPACT_ATOMS: atom_id res chain seq x y z
N VAL A 1 -16.17 9.48 10.63
CA VAL A 1 -16.68 10.50 9.66
C VAL A 1 -17.91 11.19 10.21
N LEU A 2 -18.96 10.43 10.57
CA LEU A 2 -20.25 11.02 11.00
C LEU A 2 -20.16 11.76 12.35
N GLY A 3 -19.23 11.40 13.21
CA GLY A 3 -19.04 12.03 14.52
C GLY A 3 -18.22 13.31 14.54
N TYR A 4 -17.78 13.81 13.37
CA TYR A 4 -17.01 15.06 13.32
C TYR A 4 -17.84 16.27 13.76
N ARG A 5 -17.25 17.06 14.68
CA ARG A 5 -17.83 18.34 15.14
C ARG A 5 -16.94 19.49 14.71
N ASP A 6 -17.56 20.59 14.31
CA ASP A 6 -16.87 21.85 14.05
C ASP A 6 -16.40 22.53 15.35
N THR A 7 -15.75 23.68 15.22
CA THR A 7 -15.29 24.49 16.37
C THR A 7 -16.42 24.96 17.29
N ASN A 8 -17.65 24.98 16.81
CA ASN A 8 -18.86 25.34 17.56
C ASN A 8 -19.55 24.12 18.18
N GLY A 9 -19.00 22.91 18.00
CA GLY A 9 -19.56 21.68 18.51
C GLY A 9 -20.66 21.03 17.65
N ASN A 10 -20.99 21.60 16.48
CA ASN A 10 -22.03 21.06 15.61
C ASN A 10 -21.53 19.87 14.80
N LEU A 11 -22.37 18.84 14.64
CA LEU A 11 -22.10 17.71 13.77
C LEU A 11 -22.25 18.14 12.29
N THR A 12 -21.16 18.18 11.54
CA THR A 12 -21.15 18.67 10.15
C THR A 12 -21.30 17.58 9.10
N ASN A 13 -20.99 16.34 9.45
CA ASN A 13 -20.99 15.21 8.50
C ASN A 13 -22.28 14.35 8.56
N THR A 14 -23.34 14.81 9.22
CA THR A 14 -24.58 14.06 9.43
C THR A 14 -25.31 13.66 8.14
N ASN A 15 -25.16 14.47 7.08
CA ASN A 15 -25.79 14.25 5.78
C ASN A 15 -24.96 13.39 4.81
N VAL A 16 -23.84 12.81 5.26
CA VAL A 16 -23.03 11.93 4.42
C VAL A 16 -23.76 10.61 4.19
N LYS A 17 -24.11 10.35 2.94
CA LYS A 17 -24.77 9.10 2.53
C LYS A 17 -23.79 7.92 2.62
N TYR A 18 -24.33 6.72 2.78
CA TYR A 18 -23.54 5.50 2.65
C TYR A 18 -22.88 5.41 1.28
N ILE A 19 -21.65 4.93 1.25
CA ILE A 19 -20.98 4.57 -0.01
C ILE A 19 -21.78 3.45 -0.67
N SER A 20 -22.19 3.66 -1.92
CA SER A 20 -22.81 2.62 -2.72
C SER A 20 -21.78 1.97 -3.63
N VAL A 21 -21.78 0.65 -3.69
CA VAL A 21 -20.88 -0.12 -4.55
C VAL A 21 -21.70 -1.05 -5.41
N LYS A 22 -21.50 -1.01 -6.73
CA LYS A 22 -21.99 -2.00 -7.69
C LYS A 22 -20.80 -2.80 -8.18
N GLN A 23 -20.90 -4.12 -8.13
CA GLN A 23 -19.82 -5.03 -8.50
C GLN A 23 -20.31 -6.02 -9.54
N LEU A 24 -19.46 -6.26 -10.54
CA LEU A 24 -19.57 -7.34 -11.51
C LEU A 24 -18.27 -8.13 -11.49
N VAL A 25 -18.41 -9.45 -11.40
CA VAL A 25 -17.28 -10.40 -11.39
C VAL A 25 -17.64 -11.56 -12.30
N GLY A 26 -16.67 -12.02 -13.09
CA GLY A 26 -16.82 -13.20 -13.93
C GLY A 26 -15.47 -13.89 -14.13
N GLY A 27 -15.47 -15.20 -14.13
CA GLY A 27 -14.23 -15.94 -14.23
C GLY A 27 -14.41 -17.38 -14.71
N ILE A 28 -13.28 -18.01 -14.95
CA ILE A 28 -13.18 -19.42 -15.34
C ILE A 28 -12.20 -20.14 -14.42
N GLU A 29 -12.48 -21.42 -14.19
CA GLU A 29 -11.60 -22.29 -13.44
C GLU A 29 -11.35 -23.57 -14.23
N TYR A 30 -10.09 -24.03 -14.24
CA TYR A 30 -9.68 -25.27 -14.84
C TYR A 30 -8.86 -26.11 -13.86
N ASN A 31 -9.29 -27.35 -13.62
CA ASN A 31 -8.62 -28.29 -12.75
C ASN A 31 -8.06 -29.45 -13.56
N THR A 32 -6.79 -29.76 -13.39
CA THR A 32 -6.14 -30.92 -14.02
C THR A 32 -6.25 -32.16 -13.14
N LEU A 33 -6.05 -33.34 -13.73
CA LEU A 33 -5.98 -34.61 -12.99
C LEU A 33 -4.80 -34.70 -12.02
N SER A 34 -3.76 -33.84 -12.19
CA SER A 34 -2.58 -33.78 -11.33
C SER A 34 -2.70 -32.82 -10.14
N ASN A 35 -3.93 -32.43 -9.77
CA ASN A 35 -4.21 -31.46 -8.69
C ASN A 35 -3.64 -30.05 -8.95
N LEU A 36 -3.48 -29.67 -10.20
CA LEU A 36 -3.13 -28.32 -10.60
C LEU A 36 -4.41 -27.58 -11.00
N ARG A 37 -4.64 -26.44 -10.38
CA ARG A 37 -5.80 -25.57 -10.57
C ARG A 37 -5.35 -24.25 -11.15
N PHE A 38 -6.06 -23.77 -12.17
CA PHE A 38 -5.93 -22.43 -12.74
C PHE A 38 -7.25 -21.70 -12.61
N THR A 39 -7.19 -20.42 -12.23
CA THR A 39 -8.34 -19.52 -12.30
C THR A 39 -7.95 -18.24 -13.03
N ALA A 40 -8.90 -17.70 -13.79
CA ALA A 40 -8.80 -16.36 -14.36
C ALA A 40 -10.14 -15.65 -14.11
N GLU A 41 -10.09 -14.48 -13.48
CA GLU A 41 -11.26 -13.72 -13.08
C GLU A 41 -11.10 -12.26 -13.50
N GLY A 42 -12.17 -11.67 -14.04
CA GLY A 42 -12.27 -10.24 -14.30
C GLY A 42 -13.27 -9.60 -13.34
N PHE A 43 -12.96 -8.41 -12.84
CA PHE A 43 -13.84 -7.70 -11.94
C PHE A 43 -13.97 -6.22 -12.31
N TYR A 44 -15.14 -5.65 -11.98
CA TYR A 44 -15.42 -4.23 -12.04
C TYR A 44 -16.23 -3.82 -10.80
N LYS A 45 -15.79 -2.75 -10.12
CA LYS A 45 -16.47 -2.16 -8.96
C LYS A 45 -16.69 -0.68 -9.25
N GLY A 46 -17.92 -0.25 -9.28
CA GLY A 46 -18.31 1.16 -9.41
C GLY A 46 -18.75 1.71 -8.06
N TYR A 47 -18.19 2.84 -7.65
CA TYR A 47 -18.47 3.50 -6.36
C TYR A 47 -19.27 4.76 -6.59
N ALA A 48 -20.27 5.03 -5.72
CA ALA A 48 -20.99 6.28 -5.66
C ALA A 48 -21.11 6.77 -4.22
N ASN A 49 -21.36 8.06 -4.04
CA ASN A 49 -21.40 8.74 -2.74
C ASN A 49 -20.07 8.57 -1.95
N TYR A 50 -18.94 8.42 -2.66
CA TYR A 50 -17.67 8.28 -1.98
C TYR A 50 -17.28 9.61 -1.33
N PRO A 51 -16.80 9.63 -0.07
CA PRO A 51 -16.52 10.86 0.65
C PRO A 51 -15.36 11.65 0.01
N MET A 52 -15.55 12.96 -0.06
CA MET A 52 -14.51 13.94 -0.38
C MET A 52 -14.26 14.81 0.82
N LEU A 53 -13.00 15.05 1.13
CA LEU A 53 -12.57 16.01 2.12
C LEU A 53 -12.90 17.43 1.63
N LEU A 54 -13.53 18.22 2.49
CA LEU A 54 -13.83 19.63 2.27
C LEU A 54 -12.91 20.46 3.16
N SER A 55 -11.77 20.90 2.66
CA SER A 55 -10.82 21.69 3.45
C SER A 55 -10.30 22.86 2.64
N ASN A 56 -10.52 24.09 3.13
CA ASN A 56 -9.92 25.33 2.64
C ASN A 56 -9.89 25.50 1.09
N GLY A 57 -10.99 25.16 0.42
CA GLY A 57 -11.09 25.25 -1.04
C GLY A 57 -10.58 24.04 -1.82
N ASP A 58 -9.88 23.12 -1.16
CA ASP A 58 -9.49 21.84 -1.74
C ASP A 58 -10.52 20.76 -1.44
N THR A 59 -10.95 20.07 -2.49
CA THR A 59 -11.89 18.96 -2.39
C THR A 59 -11.20 17.71 -2.92
N ILE A 60 -10.81 16.80 -2.02
CA ILE A 60 -10.00 15.62 -2.34
C ILE A 60 -10.77 14.36 -1.94
N PRO A 61 -10.91 13.37 -2.85
CA PRO A 61 -11.47 12.07 -2.48
C PRO A 61 -10.67 11.41 -1.36
N LEU A 62 -11.32 10.82 -0.36
CA LEU A 62 -10.61 10.14 0.73
C LEU A 62 -9.72 8.99 0.22
N ALA A 63 -10.07 8.36 -0.91
CA ALA A 63 -9.26 7.35 -1.58
C ALA A 63 -7.93 7.87 -2.14
N ASN A 64 -7.73 9.20 -2.18
CA ASN A 64 -6.55 9.87 -2.74
C ASN A 64 -5.68 10.57 -1.68
N LEU A 65 -6.02 10.45 -0.39
CA LEU A 65 -5.28 11.10 0.70
C LEU A 65 -3.97 10.41 1.09
N GLY A 66 -3.73 9.20 0.64
CA GLY A 66 -2.57 8.38 0.97
C GLY A 66 -2.99 7.00 1.49
N ILE A 67 -2.00 6.19 1.80
CA ILE A 67 -2.16 4.82 2.32
C ILE A 67 -1.75 4.72 3.80
N ASP A 68 -1.62 5.83 4.49
CA ASP A 68 -1.29 5.82 5.91
C ASP A 68 -2.49 5.38 6.78
N PHE A 69 -2.20 5.04 8.03
CA PHE A 69 -3.18 4.61 9.02
C PHE A 69 -3.74 5.78 9.84
N GLY A 70 -3.65 7.01 9.32
CA GLY A 70 -4.17 8.19 9.98
C GLY A 70 -5.68 8.11 10.22
N VAL A 71 -6.16 8.87 11.19
CA VAL A 71 -7.59 8.97 11.49
C VAL A 71 -8.29 9.69 10.35
N VAL A 72 -9.13 8.95 9.61
CA VAL A 72 -9.95 9.50 8.52
C VAL A 72 -11.31 9.92 9.07
N GLY A 73 -11.76 11.12 8.70
CA GLY A 73 -13.09 11.60 9.07
C GLY A 73 -13.14 12.50 10.31
N ASN A 74 -12.00 13.02 10.74
CA ASN A 74 -11.86 14.10 11.71
C ASN A 74 -11.91 15.50 11.04
N LYS A 75 -12.47 15.60 9.85
CA LYS A 75 -12.61 16.82 9.04
C LYS A 75 -13.95 16.83 8.31
N PRO A 76 -14.43 17.99 7.85
CA PRO A 76 -15.63 18.07 7.03
C PRO A 76 -15.50 17.23 5.76
N VAL A 77 -16.51 16.40 5.47
CA VAL A 77 -16.58 15.58 4.26
C VAL A 77 -17.99 15.61 3.67
N ALA A 78 -18.09 15.36 2.37
CA ALA A 78 -19.36 15.14 1.68
C ALA A 78 -19.25 13.96 0.71
N GLY A 79 -20.34 13.21 0.54
CA GLY A 79 -20.44 12.08 -0.39
C GLY A 79 -20.65 12.53 -1.83
N LEU A 80 -19.62 13.16 -2.43
CA LEU A 80 -19.75 13.86 -3.72
C LEU A 80 -19.11 13.11 -4.88
N THR A 81 -18.21 12.18 -4.65
CA THR A 81 -17.44 11.59 -5.74
C THR A 81 -17.93 10.20 -6.15
N LYS A 82 -17.54 9.85 -7.36
CA LYS A 82 -17.65 8.52 -7.93
C LYS A 82 -16.26 7.96 -8.14
N GLY A 83 -16.15 6.64 -8.10
CA GLY A 83 -14.91 5.96 -8.39
C GLY A 83 -15.17 4.63 -9.08
N ARG A 84 -14.09 4.00 -9.52
CA ARG A 84 -14.11 2.66 -10.09
C ARG A 84 -12.82 1.93 -9.75
N SER A 85 -12.94 0.61 -9.57
CA SER A 85 -11.80 -0.29 -9.55
C SER A 85 -12.09 -1.47 -10.46
N TYR A 86 -11.16 -1.80 -11.33
CA TYR A 86 -11.32 -2.91 -12.28
C TYR A 86 -9.99 -3.60 -12.53
N GLY A 87 -10.07 -4.84 -12.93
CA GLY A 87 -8.86 -5.62 -13.15
C GLY A 87 -9.13 -7.05 -13.54
N VAL A 88 -8.03 -7.78 -13.61
CA VAL A 88 -8.03 -9.23 -13.82
C VAL A 88 -7.14 -9.91 -12.80
N GLU A 89 -7.55 -11.10 -12.39
CA GLU A 89 -6.82 -11.92 -11.43
C GLU A 89 -6.54 -13.29 -12.07
N PHE A 90 -5.30 -13.75 -11.94
CA PHE A 90 -4.87 -15.07 -12.35
C PHE A 90 -4.31 -15.82 -11.15
N LEU A 91 -4.69 -17.07 -11.01
CA LEU A 91 -4.15 -17.94 -9.98
C LEU A 91 -3.78 -19.29 -10.59
N ALA A 92 -2.60 -19.78 -10.22
CA ALA A 92 -2.22 -21.17 -10.44
C ALA A 92 -1.83 -21.80 -9.10
N GLN A 93 -2.47 -22.92 -8.75
CA GLN A 93 -2.26 -23.63 -7.50
C GLN A 93 -1.95 -25.10 -7.77
N GLN A 94 -0.81 -25.55 -7.29
CA GLN A 94 -0.48 -26.97 -7.21
C GLN A 94 -0.69 -27.44 -5.77
N LYS A 95 -1.66 -28.32 -5.53
CA LYS A 95 -1.76 -29.08 -4.27
C LYS A 95 -0.59 -30.07 -4.19
N LEU A 96 -0.28 -30.54 -2.98
CA LEU A 96 0.86 -31.41 -2.74
C LEU A 96 0.86 -32.60 -3.74
N ASN A 97 1.93 -32.63 -4.56
CA ASN A 97 2.15 -33.68 -5.53
C ASN A 97 3.64 -34.00 -5.61
N LYS A 98 4.02 -35.25 -5.41
CA LYS A 98 5.41 -35.71 -5.36
C LYS A 98 6.31 -34.84 -4.46
N GLY A 99 5.75 -34.38 -3.33
CA GLY A 99 6.44 -33.52 -2.37
C GLY A 99 6.50 -32.04 -2.75
N PHE A 100 5.96 -31.60 -3.88
CA PHE A 100 5.89 -30.20 -4.29
C PHE A 100 4.48 -29.65 -4.09
N TYR A 101 4.37 -28.41 -3.60
CA TYR A 101 3.14 -27.63 -3.55
C TYR A 101 3.46 -26.15 -3.80
N GLY A 102 2.46 -25.40 -4.27
CA GLY A 102 2.65 -23.98 -4.48
C GLY A 102 1.39 -23.28 -4.97
N ILE A 103 1.42 -21.98 -4.84
CA ILE A 103 0.39 -21.08 -5.36
C ILE A 103 1.07 -19.83 -5.89
N VAL A 104 0.67 -19.39 -7.06
CA VAL A 104 1.01 -18.10 -7.62
C VAL A 104 -0.26 -17.35 -7.97
N ALA A 105 -0.34 -16.10 -7.55
CA ALA A 105 -1.43 -15.19 -7.88
C ALA A 105 -0.86 -13.91 -8.50
N LEU A 106 -1.50 -13.45 -9.56
CA LEU A 106 -1.24 -12.18 -10.24
C LEU A 106 -2.53 -11.41 -10.33
N THR A 107 -2.58 -10.21 -9.77
CA THR A 107 -3.66 -9.25 -9.96
C THR A 107 -3.13 -8.06 -10.78
N LEU A 108 -3.82 -7.74 -11.87
CA LEU A 108 -3.65 -6.48 -12.59
C LEU A 108 -4.85 -5.59 -12.25
N VAL A 109 -4.60 -4.43 -11.68
CA VAL A 109 -5.67 -3.59 -11.11
C VAL A 109 -5.49 -2.13 -11.47
N ARG A 110 -6.62 -1.46 -11.71
CA ARG A 110 -6.73 -0.02 -11.80
C ARG A 110 -7.79 0.46 -10.83
N SER A 111 -7.48 1.50 -10.06
CA SER A 111 -8.40 2.14 -9.10
C SER A 111 -8.34 3.65 -9.26
N GLU A 112 -9.49 4.28 -9.52
CA GLU A 112 -9.60 5.70 -9.84
C GLU A 112 -10.82 6.30 -9.17
N PHE A 113 -10.68 7.56 -8.69
CA PHE A 113 -11.79 8.36 -8.14
C PHE A 113 -11.78 9.73 -8.77
N ASN A 114 -12.96 10.30 -8.96
CA ASN A 114 -13.10 11.62 -9.56
C ASN A 114 -12.68 12.70 -8.57
N ASP A 115 -11.85 13.63 -9.04
CA ASP A 115 -11.51 14.86 -8.31
C ASP A 115 -12.68 15.87 -8.32
N LYS A 116 -12.45 17.07 -7.77
CA LYS A 116 -13.43 18.17 -7.75
C LYS A 116 -13.92 18.60 -9.13
N ASN A 117 -13.10 18.39 -10.16
CA ASN A 117 -13.41 18.73 -11.55
C ASN A 117 -14.04 17.56 -12.31
N LYS A 118 -14.41 16.48 -11.62
CA LYS A 118 -14.92 15.21 -12.19
C LYS A 118 -13.90 14.47 -13.08
N LYS A 119 -12.63 14.84 -13.00
CA LYS A 119 -11.54 14.14 -13.68
C LYS A 119 -11.17 12.88 -12.87
N ALA A 120 -11.06 11.74 -13.55
CA ALA A 120 -10.60 10.51 -12.93
C ALA A 120 -9.11 10.62 -12.56
N VAL A 121 -8.81 10.39 -11.29
CA VAL A 121 -7.46 10.39 -10.72
C VAL A 121 -7.21 9.06 -10.06
N VAL A 122 -6.03 8.50 -10.24
CA VAL A 122 -5.65 7.23 -9.60
C VAL A 122 -5.74 7.34 -8.10
N SER A 123 -6.34 6.33 -7.45
CA SER A 123 -6.40 6.27 -5.99
C SER A 123 -5.02 5.95 -5.41
N SER A 124 -4.82 6.25 -4.13
CA SER A 124 -3.60 5.87 -3.41
C SER A 124 -3.38 4.36 -3.34
N TRP A 125 -4.41 3.56 -3.61
CA TRP A 125 -4.40 2.09 -3.60
C TRP A 125 -4.17 1.46 -4.98
N ASP A 126 -3.91 2.27 -6.02
CA ASP A 126 -3.67 1.80 -7.39
C ASP A 126 -2.26 1.26 -7.56
N SER A 127 -2.03 0.02 -7.16
CA SER A 127 -0.72 -0.64 -7.28
C SER A 127 -0.38 -1.09 -8.71
N LYS A 128 -1.29 -1.00 -9.68
CA LYS A 128 -1.19 -1.52 -11.05
C LYS A 128 -1.11 -3.03 -11.13
N TYR A 129 -0.22 -3.66 -10.36
CA TYR A 129 -0.10 -5.11 -10.26
C TYR A 129 0.25 -5.55 -8.84
N ILE A 130 -0.16 -6.77 -8.50
CA ILE A 130 0.21 -7.46 -7.27
C ILE A 130 0.56 -8.89 -7.65
N VAL A 131 1.74 -9.37 -7.22
CA VAL A 131 2.19 -10.75 -7.39
C VAL A 131 2.42 -11.36 -6.02
N SER A 132 1.89 -12.55 -5.81
CA SER A 132 2.18 -13.37 -4.65
C SER A 132 2.49 -14.79 -5.11
N LEU A 133 3.64 -15.31 -4.68
CA LEU A 133 4.03 -16.70 -4.90
C LEU A 133 4.40 -17.30 -3.55
N THR A 134 3.86 -18.48 -3.26
CA THR A 134 4.30 -19.33 -2.16
C THR A 134 4.50 -20.72 -2.72
N ALA A 135 5.65 -21.30 -2.49
CA ALA A 135 5.97 -22.66 -2.94
C ALA A 135 6.76 -23.41 -1.87
N GLY A 136 6.57 -24.72 -1.81
CA GLY A 136 7.31 -25.55 -0.90
C GLY A 136 7.62 -26.94 -1.49
N LYS A 137 8.68 -27.52 -0.98
CA LYS A 137 9.14 -28.85 -1.37
C LYS A 137 9.45 -29.68 -0.13
N ILE A 138 8.75 -30.79 0.03
CA ILE A 138 9.06 -31.81 1.00
C ILE A 138 10.16 -32.69 0.41
N LEU A 139 11.27 -32.77 1.10
CA LEU A 139 12.46 -33.54 0.74
C LEU A 139 12.53 -34.83 1.56
N LYS A 140 13.52 -35.68 1.22
CA LYS A 140 13.80 -36.90 2.00
C LYS A 140 14.16 -36.57 3.46
N ARG A 141 13.93 -37.49 4.36
CA ARG A 141 14.25 -37.39 5.80
C ARG A 141 13.49 -36.24 6.49
N ASN A 142 12.25 -35.93 6.06
CA ASN A 142 11.38 -34.92 6.65
C ASN A 142 11.97 -33.51 6.68
N TRP A 143 12.77 -33.14 5.70
CA TRP A 143 13.11 -31.77 5.42
C TRP A 143 12.02 -31.13 4.56
N GLU A 144 11.75 -29.87 4.78
CA GLU A 144 10.83 -29.06 3.97
C GLU A 144 11.47 -27.70 3.68
N LEU A 145 11.43 -27.29 2.42
CA LEU A 145 11.89 -25.98 1.99
C LEU A 145 10.66 -25.17 1.54
N GLY A 146 10.56 -23.95 2.00
CA GLY A 146 9.52 -22.98 1.62
C GLY A 146 10.11 -21.70 1.06
N LEU A 147 9.47 -21.15 0.03
CA LEU A 147 9.77 -19.84 -0.53
C LEU A 147 8.50 -19.04 -0.64
N LYS A 148 8.58 -17.74 -0.37
CA LYS A 148 7.48 -16.79 -0.58
C LYS A 148 8.02 -15.53 -1.22
N LEU A 149 7.47 -15.19 -2.38
CA LEU A 149 7.73 -13.94 -3.08
C LEU A 149 6.48 -13.07 -3.05
N ARG A 150 6.64 -11.81 -2.73
CA ARG A 150 5.61 -10.77 -2.86
C ARG A 150 6.17 -9.62 -3.67
N SER A 151 5.38 -9.11 -4.59
CA SER A 151 5.71 -7.91 -5.35
C SER A 151 4.45 -7.11 -5.66
N ALA A 152 4.56 -5.79 -5.63
CA ALA A 152 3.49 -4.90 -6.03
C ALA A 152 4.07 -3.64 -6.69
N GLY A 153 3.32 -3.07 -7.61
CA GLY A 153 3.66 -1.77 -8.18
C GLY A 153 3.62 -0.68 -7.11
N GLY A 154 4.47 0.34 -7.28
CA GLY A 154 4.60 1.43 -6.31
C GLY A 154 3.29 2.19 -6.11
N ALA A 155 3.00 2.54 -4.87
CA ALA A 155 1.83 3.31 -4.49
C ALA A 155 1.90 4.74 -5.05
N PRO A 156 0.79 5.28 -5.60
CA PRO A 156 0.72 6.68 -6.01
C PRO A 156 0.79 7.61 -4.81
N TYR A 157 1.40 8.77 -5.00
CA TYR A 157 1.37 9.85 -4.01
C TYR A 157 1.34 11.22 -4.68
N THR A 158 0.82 12.21 -3.94
CA THR A 158 0.79 13.61 -4.35
C THR A 158 2.12 14.26 -4.00
N PRO A 159 2.84 14.90 -4.95
CA PRO A 159 4.08 15.59 -4.66
C PRO A 159 3.84 16.84 -3.81
N PHE A 160 4.91 17.32 -3.17
CA PHE A 160 4.88 18.62 -2.49
C PHE A 160 4.89 19.77 -3.49
N ASN A 161 4.14 20.83 -3.20
CA ASN A 161 4.30 22.13 -3.83
C ASN A 161 5.51 22.83 -3.17
N LYS A 162 6.71 22.56 -3.70
CA LYS A 162 7.96 23.06 -3.12
C LYS A 162 8.01 24.58 -3.11
N GLU A 163 7.59 25.22 -4.21
CA GLU A 163 7.59 26.66 -4.35
C GLU A 163 6.73 27.33 -3.26
N PHE A 164 5.53 26.85 -3.06
CA PHE A 164 4.62 27.37 -2.04
C PHE A 164 5.11 27.04 -0.63
N SER A 165 5.58 25.80 -0.41
CA SER A 165 6.01 25.33 0.91
C SER A 165 7.30 25.99 1.40
N SER A 166 8.19 26.43 0.50
CA SER A 166 9.46 27.06 0.84
C SER A 166 9.33 28.52 1.28
N VAL A 167 8.23 29.20 0.94
CA VAL A 167 7.97 30.57 1.40
C VAL A 167 8.01 30.61 2.93
N ILE A 168 8.78 31.53 3.52
CA ILE A 168 9.05 31.60 4.95
C ILE A 168 7.75 31.59 5.77
N ALA A 169 6.78 32.43 5.39
CA ALA A 169 5.49 32.52 6.09
C ALA A 169 4.72 31.18 6.03
N ASN A 170 4.68 30.54 4.86
CA ASN A 170 4.00 29.26 4.66
C ASN A 170 4.68 28.12 5.44
N TYR A 171 6.01 28.05 5.38
CA TYR A 171 6.77 27.06 6.12
C TYR A 171 6.54 27.23 7.65
N ASN A 172 6.56 28.45 8.16
CA ASN A 172 6.32 28.69 9.59
C ASN A 172 4.89 28.32 10.01
N ALA A 173 3.92 28.44 9.11
CA ALA A 173 2.53 28.00 9.36
C ALA A 173 2.37 26.47 9.29
N ASN A 174 3.09 25.78 8.37
CA ASN A 174 3.08 24.33 8.24
C ASN A 174 4.46 23.79 7.84
N PRO A 175 5.32 23.46 8.82
CA PRO A 175 6.67 22.94 8.57
C PRO A 175 6.70 21.58 7.81
N ALA A 176 5.62 20.83 7.83
CA ALA A 176 5.51 19.57 7.07
C ALA A 176 5.35 19.79 5.55
N GLY A 177 5.19 21.04 5.11
CA GLY A 177 4.98 21.41 3.73
C GLY A 177 3.53 21.20 3.25
N PHE A 178 3.26 21.71 2.06
CA PHE A 178 1.94 21.61 1.42
C PHE A 178 2.04 20.72 0.18
N LEU A 179 1.08 19.84 0.02
CA LEU A 179 0.96 18.99 -1.18
C LEU A 179 0.45 19.82 -2.37
N ASP A 180 0.87 19.47 -3.57
CA ASP A 180 0.36 20.05 -4.82
C ASP A 180 -0.91 19.31 -5.25
N ASN A 181 -2.07 19.77 -4.76
CA ASN A 181 -3.36 19.15 -5.06
C ASN A 181 -3.78 19.24 -6.53
N ASN A 182 -3.10 20.05 -7.35
CA ASN A 182 -3.27 20.05 -8.81
C ASN A 182 -2.57 18.83 -9.47
N LYS A 183 -1.63 18.22 -8.76
CA LYS A 183 -0.89 17.01 -9.16
C LYS A 183 -1.24 15.81 -8.29
N LEU A 184 -2.51 15.67 -7.96
CA LEU A 184 -3.01 14.62 -7.07
C LEU A 184 -2.59 13.23 -7.58
N ASN A 185 -1.81 12.48 -6.78
CA ASN A 185 -1.33 11.11 -7.05
C ASN A 185 -0.61 10.93 -8.40
N THR A 186 0.10 11.97 -8.89
CA THR A 186 0.86 11.88 -10.15
C THR A 186 2.19 11.15 -10.00
N ASN A 187 2.77 11.15 -8.81
CA ASN A 187 4.03 10.46 -8.53
C ASN A 187 3.76 9.04 -8.01
N ARG A 188 4.76 8.17 -8.13
CA ARG A 188 4.72 6.81 -7.58
C ARG A 188 6.00 6.47 -6.85
N LEU A 189 5.87 5.71 -5.79
CA LEU A 189 7.00 5.03 -5.16
C LEU A 189 7.54 3.95 -6.09
N PRO A 190 8.79 3.51 -5.91
CA PRO A 190 9.31 2.32 -6.56
C PRO A 190 8.45 1.09 -6.29
N ALA A 191 8.54 0.10 -7.16
CA ALA A 191 7.86 -1.16 -6.96
C ALA A 191 8.42 -1.88 -5.72
N PHE A 192 7.53 -2.47 -4.96
CA PHE A 192 7.86 -3.32 -3.83
C PHE A 192 8.18 -4.74 -4.29
N TYR A 193 9.19 -5.38 -3.72
CA TYR A 193 9.36 -6.83 -3.77
C TYR A 193 10.04 -7.36 -2.50
N GLN A 194 9.70 -8.56 -2.10
CA GLN A 194 10.26 -9.23 -0.93
C GLN A 194 10.27 -10.74 -1.16
N LEU A 195 11.42 -11.34 -0.93
CA LEU A 195 11.61 -12.79 -0.95
C LEU A 195 11.87 -13.29 0.47
N ASP A 196 11.07 -14.25 0.91
CA ASP A 196 11.22 -14.93 2.19
C ASP A 196 11.57 -16.41 1.91
N ALA A 197 12.38 -17.02 2.77
CA ALA A 197 12.76 -18.44 2.67
C ALA A 197 12.67 -19.11 4.04
N ARG A 198 12.21 -20.35 4.04
CA ARG A 198 12.10 -21.14 5.26
C ARG A 198 12.60 -22.57 5.03
N ILE A 199 13.28 -23.10 6.01
CA ILE A 199 13.68 -24.52 6.07
C ILE A 199 13.20 -25.12 7.37
N ASP A 200 12.52 -26.26 7.26
CA ASP A 200 11.98 -27.02 8.39
C ASP A 200 12.61 -28.41 8.44
N LYS A 201 12.82 -28.88 9.65
CA LYS A 201 13.21 -30.27 9.95
C LYS A 201 12.23 -30.87 10.93
N LYS A 202 11.46 -31.89 10.49
CA LYS A 202 10.46 -32.55 11.30
C LYS A 202 10.98 -33.88 11.86
N TYR A 203 10.74 -34.14 13.15
CA TYR A 203 11.02 -35.37 13.85
C TYR A 203 9.69 -35.92 14.40
N ASN A 204 9.35 -37.16 14.00
CA ASN A 204 8.14 -37.82 14.44
C ASN A 204 8.45 -38.84 15.51
N PHE A 205 7.92 -38.67 16.70
CA PHE A 205 8.00 -39.58 17.81
C PHE A 205 6.66 -40.29 18.04
N LYS A 206 6.62 -41.31 18.87
CA LYS A 206 5.39 -42.10 19.07
C LYS A 206 4.21 -41.32 19.63
N LYS A 207 4.42 -40.26 20.40
CA LYS A 207 3.37 -39.51 21.10
C LYS A 207 3.38 -38.00 20.78
N TRP A 208 4.39 -37.50 20.08
CA TRP A 208 4.57 -36.09 19.79
C TRP A 208 5.42 -35.87 18.56
N ASN A 209 5.35 -34.72 17.98
CA ASN A 209 6.15 -34.31 16.84
C ASN A 209 6.97 -33.07 17.22
N LEU A 210 8.19 -32.97 16.70
CA LEU A 210 9.06 -31.82 16.83
C LEU A 210 9.34 -31.25 15.44
N ASN A 211 9.09 -29.97 15.26
CA ASN A 211 9.53 -29.24 14.09
C ASN A 211 10.51 -28.14 14.51
N VAL A 212 11.71 -28.18 13.96
CA VAL A 212 12.74 -27.12 14.13
C VAL A 212 12.83 -26.40 12.80
N PHE A 213 12.79 -25.06 12.82
CA PHE A 213 12.83 -24.29 11.59
C PHE A 213 13.73 -23.06 11.69
N ILE A 214 14.20 -22.63 10.52
CA ILE A 214 14.83 -21.33 10.29
C ILE A 214 13.97 -20.62 9.26
N ASP A 215 13.52 -19.41 9.56
CA ASP A 215 12.74 -18.53 8.69
C ASP A 215 13.54 -17.26 8.45
N ILE A 216 13.72 -16.89 7.20
CA ILE A 216 14.43 -15.68 6.79
C ILE A 216 13.47 -14.81 6.01
N THR A 217 13.02 -13.73 6.64
CA THR A 217 12.21 -12.71 6.00
C THR A 217 13.10 -11.69 5.29
N ASN A 218 12.71 -11.28 4.10
CA ASN A 218 13.49 -10.36 3.26
C ASN A 218 14.91 -10.87 2.98
N LEU A 219 15.00 -12.09 2.47
CA LEU A 219 16.27 -12.77 2.17
C LEU A 219 17.23 -11.96 1.28
N THR A 220 16.67 -11.13 0.40
CA THR A 220 17.42 -10.25 -0.50
C THR A 220 17.83 -8.93 0.13
N ASN A 221 17.46 -8.69 1.39
CA ASN A 221 17.71 -7.46 2.15
C ASN A 221 17.31 -6.18 1.38
N VAL A 222 16.16 -6.22 0.71
CA VAL A 222 15.63 -5.08 -0.03
C VAL A 222 15.17 -4.01 0.95
N GLN A 223 15.57 -2.78 0.68
CA GLN A 223 15.06 -1.60 1.34
C GLN A 223 14.00 -0.93 0.47
N LEU A 224 12.89 -0.55 1.09
CA LEU A 224 11.75 0.10 0.45
C LEU A 224 11.84 1.59 0.65
N ASP A 225 11.65 2.34 -0.43
CA ASP A 225 11.59 3.79 -0.34
C ASP A 225 10.27 4.22 0.28
N ASP A 226 10.35 5.03 1.34
CA ASP A 226 9.21 5.68 1.94
C ASP A 226 8.82 6.93 1.15
N LYS A 227 7.59 7.42 1.41
CA LYS A 227 7.14 8.68 0.83
C LYS A 227 8.10 9.81 1.24
N PRO A 228 8.60 10.63 0.28
CA PRO A 228 9.50 11.73 0.61
C PRO A 228 8.91 12.68 1.66
N ILE A 229 9.76 13.17 2.56
CA ILE A 229 9.42 14.14 3.60
C ILE A 229 9.99 15.49 3.17
N PHE A 230 9.20 16.57 3.31
CA PHE A 230 9.63 17.93 3.06
C PHE A 230 10.34 18.47 4.30
N ILE A 231 11.60 18.92 4.11
CA ILE A 231 12.43 19.47 5.20
C ILE A 231 13.21 20.70 4.76
N LEU A 232 13.62 21.50 5.74
CA LEU A 232 14.61 22.57 5.52
C LEU A 232 15.98 21.97 5.23
N ASP A 233 16.71 22.63 4.33
CA ASP A 233 18.15 22.46 4.25
C ASP A 233 18.80 23.31 5.35
N ARG A 234 19.68 22.71 6.16
CA ARG A 234 20.36 23.35 7.28
C ARG A 234 21.86 23.35 7.04
N ASP A 235 22.55 24.36 7.55
CA ASP A 235 24.00 24.37 7.56
C ASP A 235 24.59 23.36 8.56
N ALA A 236 25.92 23.27 8.61
CA ALA A 236 26.62 22.37 9.52
C ALA A 236 26.37 22.68 11.00
N ALA A 237 25.99 23.92 11.34
CA ALA A 237 25.64 24.36 12.68
C ALA A 237 24.15 24.17 13.00
N GLY A 238 23.37 23.63 12.04
CA GLY A 238 21.93 23.38 12.21
C GLY A 238 21.03 24.60 11.95
N ASN A 239 21.56 25.71 11.45
CA ASN A 239 20.78 26.90 11.18
C ASN A 239 19.96 26.74 9.90
N LYS A 240 18.78 27.38 9.86
CA LYS A 240 17.93 27.49 8.68
C LYS A 240 18.66 28.31 7.60
N GLN A 241 18.68 27.79 6.37
CA GLN A 241 19.25 28.50 5.25
C GLN A 241 18.16 29.20 4.44
N ILE A 242 18.44 30.44 4.03
CA ILE A 242 17.63 31.19 3.07
C ILE A 242 18.03 30.77 1.65
N ASP A 243 17.05 30.73 0.74
CA ASP A 243 17.34 30.47 -0.67
C ASP A 243 18.18 31.63 -1.23
N PRO A 244 19.37 31.37 -1.78
CA PRO A 244 20.23 32.43 -2.31
C PRO A 244 19.62 33.17 -3.51
N ASN A 245 18.65 32.59 -4.20
CA ASN A 245 17.98 33.18 -5.35
C ASN A 245 16.66 33.89 -4.97
N ASP A 246 16.12 33.65 -3.79
CA ASP A 246 14.85 34.24 -3.33
C ASP A 246 14.85 34.39 -1.80
N PRO A 247 15.19 35.60 -1.27
CA PRO A 247 15.23 35.84 0.16
C PRO A 247 13.90 35.65 0.91
N SER A 248 12.76 35.55 0.21
CA SER A 248 11.45 35.27 0.81
C SER A 248 11.24 33.79 1.12
N LYS A 249 12.18 32.93 0.71
CA LYS A 249 12.08 31.48 0.83
C LYS A 249 13.20 30.88 1.67
N TYR A 250 12.89 29.79 2.35
CA TYR A 250 13.91 28.90 2.89
C TYR A 250 14.46 27.97 1.81
N LYS A 251 15.72 27.61 1.90
CA LYS A 251 16.31 26.49 1.15
C LYS A 251 15.75 25.18 1.68
N THR A 252 15.12 24.39 0.82
CA THR A 252 14.40 23.17 1.19
C THR A 252 14.85 21.98 0.36
N LYS A 253 14.69 20.78 0.92
CA LYS A 253 14.94 19.52 0.22
C LYS A 253 13.90 18.48 0.56
N LEU A 254 13.81 17.45 -0.27
CA LEU A 254 13.06 16.24 0.02
C LEU A 254 14.01 15.20 0.58
N LEU A 255 13.69 14.68 1.76
CA LEU A 255 14.36 13.53 2.35
C LEU A 255 13.58 12.28 1.97
N SER A 256 14.24 11.33 1.32
CA SER A 256 13.72 9.98 1.11
C SER A 256 14.38 9.07 2.13
N ASP A 257 13.57 8.40 2.91
CA ASP A 257 14.03 7.37 3.84
C ASP A 257 13.77 5.99 3.24
N LYS A 258 14.47 5.00 3.76
CA LYS A 258 14.33 3.61 3.34
C LYS A 258 14.14 2.74 4.56
N SER A 259 13.15 1.87 4.48
CA SER A 259 12.84 0.92 5.54
C SER A 259 12.93 -0.52 5.03
N GLY A 260 13.22 -1.44 5.94
CA GLY A 260 13.33 -2.85 5.64
C GLY A 260 14.72 -3.41 5.94
N SER A 261 14.75 -4.57 6.52
CA SER A 261 15.95 -5.32 6.85
C SER A 261 15.70 -6.81 6.71
N LEU A 262 16.74 -7.57 6.52
CA LEU A 262 16.72 -9.01 6.65
C LEU A 262 16.45 -9.37 8.12
N LEU A 263 15.47 -10.25 8.36
CA LEU A 263 15.16 -10.78 9.67
C LEU A 263 15.24 -12.32 9.66
N SER A 264 16.09 -12.87 10.50
CA SER A 264 16.19 -14.32 10.70
C SER A 264 15.54 -14.74 12.01
N THR A 265 14.75 -15.80 11.96
CA THR A 265 14.06 -16.38 13.12
C THR A 265 14.36 -17.86 13.18
N ILE A 266 14.73 -18.36 14.35
CA ILE A 266 14.84 -19.80 14.65
C ILE A 266 13.68 -20.14 15.58
N GLY A 267 12.96 -21.22 15.28
CA GLY A 267 11.84 -21.64 16.09
C GLY A 267 11.71 -23.13 16.25
N ILE A 268 10.97 -23.52 17.28
CA ILE A 268 10.64 -24.91 17.62
C ILE A 268 9.13 -24.99 17.82
N ILE A 269 8.51 -26.00 17.19
CA ILE A 269 7.09 -26.32 17.36
C ILE A 269 7.01 -27.76 17.90
N ILE A 270 6.28 -27.95 18.99
CA ILE A 270 6.00 -29.26 19.58
C ILE A 270 4.49 -29.49 19.47
N GLU A 271 4.11 -30.62 18.85
CA GLU A 271 2.74 -31.07 18.71
C GLU A 271 2.58 -32.36 19.52
N ILE A 272 1.63 -32.40 20.46
CA ILE A 272 1.38 -33.50 21.41
C ILE A 272 0.10 -34.23 21.03
#